data_ce07ee3b09eeba3935ecdae120f6a4fd
#
_entry.id   ce07ee3b09eeba3935ecdae120f6a4fd
#
_cell.length_a   1.000
_cell.length_b   1.000
_cell.length_c   1.000
_cell.angle_alpha   90.00
_cell.angle_beta   90.00
_cell.angle_gamma   90.00
#
_symmetry.space_group_name_H-M   'P 1'
#
loop_
_entity.id
_entity.type
_entity.pdbx_description
1 polymer ?
#
loop_
_entity_poly.entity_id
_entity_poly.type
_entity_poly.pdbx_seq_one_letter_code
_entity_poly.pdbx_strand_id
1 'polypeptide(L)'
;MDSKTFAIITDVHSNVESLKHSISIINERENIDQIICLGDCFALGPDPINTLKLLKTLPNCIFIRGNHDRYLLEKLWTQERPNLEGMSPDDPLCQAIVANEEWTANELGDAGVDFCSAMRIAYREIIGNTLVEFTHAWYQRDDQPPSMDEALAWRNHVAVAHPEIEQYIFIHGHVHIPRNETKENFIACPSHISVFSCRYSRR
;
A
#
# COMPACT_ATOMS: atom_id res chain seq x y z
N MET A 1 17.76 -17.22 -14.64
CA MET A 1 17.80 -16.44 -13.39
C MET A 1 16.39 -15.95 -13.17
N ASP A 2 15.75 -16.36 -12.10
CA ASP A 2 14.43 -15.87 -11.79
C ASP A 2 14.57 -14.47 -11.20
N SER A 3 14.15 -13.48 -11.93
CA SER A 3 14.12 -12.08 -11.47
C SER A 3 12.76 -11.51 -11.77
N LYS A 4 12.23 -10.68 -10.88
CA LYS A 4 10.98 -9.97 -11.08
C LYS A 4 11.15 -8.51 -10.68
N THR A 5 10.63 -7.63 -11.52
CA THR A 5 10.67 -6.17 -11.29
C THR A 5 9.26 -5.68 -10.97
N PHE A 6 9.13 -5.04 -9.83
CA PHE A 6 7.89 -4.44 -9.36
C PHE A 6 7.95 -2.92 -9.50
N ALA A 7 6.88 -2.32 -10.00
CA ALA A 7 6.64 -0.90 -9.83
C ALA A 7 5.70 -0.72 -8.63
N ILE A 8 6.10 0.10 -7.67
CA ILE A 8 5.33 0.35 -6.45
C ILE A 8 4.72 1.75 -6.53
N ILE A 9 3.42 1.82 -6.31
CA ILE A 9 2.65 3.06 -6.12
C ILE A 9 2.04 2.98 -4.73
N THR A 10 2.02 4.07 -3.99
CA THR A 10 1.41 4.12 -2.66
C THR A 10 0.91 5.51 -2.33
N ASP A 11 -0.06 5.59 -1.41
CA ASP A 11 -0.49 6.85 -0.80
C ASP A 11 -0.83 7.91 -1.87
N VAL A 12 -1.68 7.53 -2.82
CA VAL A 12 -2.07 8.36 -3.97
C VAL A 12 -2.94 9.54 -3.53
N HIS A 13 -3.80 9.30 -2.54
CA HIS A 13 -4.64 10.32 -1.92
C HIS A 13 -5.35 11.23 -2.94
N SER A 14 -6.07 10.66 -3.89
CA SER A 14 -6.82 11.42 -4.90
C SER A 14 -6.00 12.47 -5.67
N ASN A 15 -4.66 12.33 -5.70
CA ASN A 15 -3.75 13.21 -6.43
C ASN A 15 -3.51 12.67 -7.84
N VAL A 16 -4.46 12.94 -8.73
CA VAL A 16 -4.43 12.43 -10.11
C VAL A 16 -3.20 12.90 -10.89
N GLU A 17 -2.68 14.10 -10.63
CA GLU A 17 -1.51 14.61 -11.35
C GLU A 17 -0.23 13.88 -10.93
N SER A 18 -0.05 13.64 -9.63
CA SER A 18 1.05 12.81 -9.15
C SER A 18 0.95 11.38 -9.67
N LEU A 19 -0.25 10.82 -9.74
CA LEU A 19 -0.47 9.48 -10.29
C LEU A 19 -0.14 9.42 -11.79
N LYS A 20 -0.53 10.42 -12.59
CA LYS A 20 -0.16 10.50 -14.02
C LYS A 20 1.36 10.54 -14.20
N HIS A 21 2.05 11.34 -13.39
CA HIS A 21 3.51 11.43 -13.43
C HIS A 21 4.16 10.08 -13.07
N SER A 22 3.66 9.40 -12.06
CA SER A 22 4.11 8.07 -11.65
C SER A 22 3.96 7.04 -12.76
N ILE A 23 2.80 7.04 -13.41
CA ILE A 23 2.51 6.15 -14.54
C ILE A 23 3.44 6.45 -15.72
N SER A 24 3.75 7.73 -15.98
CA SER A 24 4.72 8.10 -17.01
C SER A 24 6.10 7.50 -16.73
N ILE A 25 6.59 7.62 -15.48
CA ILE A 25 7.86 7.02 -15.08
C ILE A 25 7.85 5.49 -15.23
N ILE A 26 6.74 4.85 -14.87
CA ILE A 26 6.57 3.40 -15.01
C ILE A 26 6.63 2.99 -16.48
N ASN A 27 5.94 3.73 -17.35
CA ASN A 27 5.88 3.45 -18.79
C ASN A 27 7.22 3.68 -19.50
N GLU A 28 8.10 4.54 -18.96
CA GLU A 28 9.46 4.76 -19.47
C GLU A 28 10.43 3.64 -19.07
N ARG A 29 10.03 2.76 -18.16
CA ARG A 29 10.85 1.63 -17.70
C ARG A 29 10.54 0.37 -18.50
N GLU A 30 11.59 -0.25 -19.00
CA GLU A 30 11.50 -1.57 -19.61
C GLU A 30 11.44 -2.66 -18.52
N ASN A 31 10.74 -3.75 -18.81
CA ASN A 31 10.74 -4.96 -18.00
C ASN A 31 10.12 -4.81 -16.59
N ILE A 32 9.01 -4.09 -16.48
CA ILE A 32 8.17 -4.15 -15.28
C ILE A 32 7.21 -5.33 -15.41
N ASP A 33 7.35 -6.31 -14.52
CA ASP A 33 6.54 -7.53 -14.52
C ASP A 33 5.21 -7.33 -13.81
N GLN A 34 5.18 -6.48 -12.78
CA GLN A 34 4.00 -6.29 -11.95
C GLN A 34 3.94 -4.88 -11.37
N ILE A 35 2.77 -4.27 -11.38
CA ILE A 35 2.49 -3.03 -10.61
C ILE A 35 1.81 -3.43 -9.30
N ILE A 36 2.27 -2.87 -8.19
CA ILE A 36 1.65 -3.03 -6.87
C ILE A 36 1.26 -1.64 -6.36
N CYS A 37 -0.03 -1.45 -6.10
CA CYS A 37 -0.53 -0.26 -5.41
C CYS A 37 -0.79 -0.63 -3.95
N LEU A 38 -0.07 0.01 -3.03
CA LEU A 38 -0.09 -0.34 -1.61
C LEU A 38 -1.23 0.31 -0.81
N GLY A 39 -2.19 0.97 -1.49
CA GLY A 39 -3.36 1.52 -0.83
C GLY A 39 -3.30 3.04 -0.64
N ASP A 40 -4.26 3.53 0.12
CA ASP A 40 -4.57 4.95 0.29
C ASP A 40 -4.73 5.64 -1.06
N CYS A 41 -5.58 5.01 -1.88
CA CYS A 41 -5.86 5.49 -3.24
C CYS A 41 -6.65 6.80 -3.23
N PHE A 42 -7.51 6.97 -2.25
CA PHE A 42 -8.48 8.05 -2.17
C PHE A 42 -8.33 8.88 -0.89
N ALA A 43 -9.28 9.81 -0.69
CA ALA A 43 -9.30 10.80 0.39
C ALA A 43 -8.11 11.79 0.37
N LEU A 44 -8.18 12.81 1.21
CA LEU A 44 -7.21 13.89 1.44
C LEU A 44 -6.86 14.76 0.23
N GLY A 45 -7.02 14.27 -0.98
CA GLY A 45 -6.71 15.00 -2.22
C GLY A 45 -7.95 15.40 -3.02
N PRO A 46 -7.74 16.18 -4.11
CA PRO A 46 -8.82 16.94 -4.74
C PRO A 46 -9.63 16.20 -5.81
N ASP A 47 -9.16 15.07 -6.35
CA ASP A 47 -9.77 14.49 -7.55
C ASP A 47 -9.93 12.96 -7.47
N PRO A 48 -10.85 12.47 -6.63
CA PRO A 48 -11.06 11.04 -6.45
C PRO A 48 -11.62 10.37 -7.71
N ILE A 49 -12.48 11.05 -8.47
CA ILE A 49 -13.14 10.47 -9.65
C ILE A 49 -12.11 10.15 -10.75
N ASN A 50 -11.26 11.11 -11.11
CA ASN A 50 -10.27 10.88 -12.15
C ASN A 50 -9.12 9.97 -11.66
N THR A 51 -8.82 9.99 -10.37
CA THR A 51 -7.91 9.02 -9.75
C THR A 51 -8.45 7.60 -9.92
N LEU A 52 -9.71 7.34 -9.58
CA LEU A 52 -10.34 6.03 -9.78
C LEU A 52 -10.31 5.58 -11.23
N LYS A 53 -10.68 6.48 -12.16
CA LYS A 53 -10.62 6.17 -13.59
C LYS A 53 -9.21 5.76 -14.02
N LEU A 54 -8.19 6.49 -13.57
CA LEU A 54 -6.81 6.25 -13.95
C LEU A 54 -6.27 4.95 -13.33
N LEU A 55 -6.54 4.68 -12.05
CA LEU A 55 -6.16 3.42 -11.38
C LEU A 55 -6.75 2.20 -12.11
N LYS A 56 -7.99 2.28 -12.56
CA LYS A 56 -8.63 1.20 -13.33
C LYS A 56 -7.97 0.92 -14.69
N THR A 57 -7.14 1.83 -15.21
CA THR A 57 -6.40 1.61 -16.46
C THR A 57 -5.06 0.90 -16.28
N LEU A 58 -4.58 0.75 -15.04
CA LEU A 58 -3.28 0.14 -14.78
C LEU A 58 -3.28 -1.35 -15.14
N PRO A 59 -2.42 -1.79 -16.06
CA PRO A 59 -2.35 -3.19 -16.47
C PRO A 59 -1.71 -4.02 -15.36
N ASN A 60 -2.21 -5.22 -15.11
CA ASN A 60 -1.63 -6.17 -14.14
C ASN A 60 -1.35 -5.56 -12.75
N CYS A 61 -2.17 -4.61 -12.30
CA CYS A 61 -1.99 -3.98 -11.01
C CYS A 61 -2.66 -4.81 -9.91
N ILE A 62 -1.90 -5.10 -8.85
CA ILE A 62 -2.42 -5.63 -7.61
C ILE A 62 -2.66 -4.44 -6.68
N PHE A 63 -3.90 -4.31 -6.21
CA PHE A 63 -4.29 -3.28 -5.26
C PHE A 63 -4.36 -3.86 -3.85
N ILE A 64 -3.67 -3.22 -2.93
CA ILE A 64 -3.72 -3.49 -1.49
C ILE A 64 -4.52 -2.35 -0.85
N ARG A 65 -5.31 -2.68 0.13
CA ARG A 65 -6.20 -1.74 0.81
C ARG A 65 -5.44 -0.99 1.90
N GLY A 66 -5.49 0.34 1.86
CA GLY A 66 -5.01 1.21 2.93
C GLY A 66 -6.10 1.54 3.96
N ASN A 67 -5.71 2.30 4.99
CA ASN A 67 -6.66 2.72 6.04
C ASN A 67 -7.71 3.68 5.48
N HIS A 68 -7.37 4.60 4.60
CA HIS A 68 -8.35 5.50 3.96
C HIS A 68 -9.31 4.75 3.03
N ASP A 69 -8.84 3.73 2.30
CA ASP A 69 -9.72 2.87 1.51
C ASP A 69 -10.69 2.07 2.40
N ARG A 70 -10.22 1.63 3.60
CA ARG A 70 -11.06 0.97 4.61
C ARG A 70 -12.07 1.94 5.24
N TYR A 71 -11.65 3.17 5.56
CA TYR A 71 -12.55 4.20 6.12
C TYR A 71 -13.73 4.49 5.21
N LEU A 72 -13.51 4.46 3.88
CA LEU A 72 -14.58 4.57 2.90
C LEU A 72 -15.56 3.39 3.00
N LEU A 73 -15.06 2.16 3.10
CA LEU A 73 -15.90 0.96 3.21
C LEU A 73 -16.70 0.91 4.52
N GLU A 74 -16.09 1.32 5.61
CA GLU A 74 -16.68 1.33 6.96
C GLU A 74 -17.56 2.57 7.21
N LYS A 75 -17.60 3.52 6.27
CA LYS A 75 -18.32 4.78 6.39
C LYS A 75 -17.94 5.51 7.69
N LEU A 76 -16.66 5.78 7.86
CA LEU A 76 -16.07 6.35 9.08
C LEU A 76 -16.86 7.57 9.60
N TRP A 77 -17.36 8.42 8.71
CA TRP A 77 -18.15 9.61 9.04
C TRP A 77 -19.51 9.33 9.71
N THR A 78 -19.98 8.09 9.71
CA THR A 78 -21.21 7.68 10.40
C THR A 78 -20.99 7.22 11.84
N GLN A 79 -19.73 7.10 12.25
CA GLN A 79 -19.37 6.67 13.60
C GLN A 79 -19.52 7.85 14.58
N GLU A 80 -20.07 7.59 15.76
CA GLU A 80 -20.23 8.61 16.81
C GLU A 80 -18.87 9.14 17.31
N ARG A 81 -17.88 8.27 17.38
CA ARG A 81 -16.50 8.59 17.76
C ARG A 81 -15.52 7.92 16.77
N PRO A 82 -15.26 8.56 15.62
CA PRO A 82 -14.38 7.97 14.62
C PRO A 82 -12.95 7.82 15.18
N ASN A 83 -12.38 6.65 14.96
CA ASN A 83 -10.99 6.37 15.35
C ASN A 83 -10.06 6.62 14.15
N LEU A 84 -9.24 7.63 14.26
CA LEU A 84 -8.20 8.00 13.31
C LEU A 84 -6.84 7.95 14.02
N GLU A 85 -6.19 6.80 14.01
CA GLU A 85 -4.80 6.65 14.49
C GLU A 85 -4.55 7.22 15.90
N GLY A 86 -5.54 7.11 16.78
CA GLY A 86 -5.47 7.64 18.14
C GLY A 86 -5.73 9.14 18.27
N MET A 87 -6.15 9.83 17.20
CA MET A 87 -6.59 11.22 17.28
C MET A 87 -7.85 11.35 18.13
N SER A 88 -7.97 12.45 18.86
CA SER A 88 -9.23 12.77 19.53
C SER A 88 -10.31 13.09 18.48
N PRO A 89 -11.54 12.53 18.60
CA PRO A 89 -12.64 12.93 17.73
C PRO A 89 -13.01 14.41 17.80
N ASP A 90 -12.64 15.09 18.90
CA ASP A 90 -12.85 16.53 19.09
C ASP A 90 -11.73 17.38 18.47
N ASP A 91 -10.68 16.75 17.92
CA ASP A 91 -9.59 17.46 17.24
C ASP A 91 -10.10 18.01 15.91
N PRO A 92 -9.90 19.31 15.62
CA PRO A 92 -10.30 19.90 14.35
C PRO A 92 -9.69 19.20 13.12
N LEU A 93 -8.47 18.66 13.23
CA LEU A 93 -7.84 17.89 12.16
C LEU A 93 -8.57 16.55 11.93
N CYS A 94 -8.91 15.84 13.01
CA CYS A 94 -9.71 14.62 12.93
C CYS A 94 -11.05 14.88 12.23
N GLN A 95 -11.75 15.93 12.64
CA GLN A 95 -13.04 16.32 12.03
C GLN A 95 -12.88 16.70 10.55
N ALA A 96 -11.82 17.40 10.18
CA ALA A 96 -11.55 17.76 8.79
C ALA A 96 -11.26 16.50 7.91
N ILE A 97 -10.52 15.53 8.44
CA ILE A 97 -10.25 14.26 7.75
C ILE A 97 -11.56 13.49 7.56
N VAL A 98 -12.37 13.33 8.62
CA VAL A 98 -13.67 12.63 8.56
C VAL A 98 -14.60 13.28 7.54
N ALA A 99 -14.67 14.61 7.51
CA ALA A 99 -15.47 15.33 6.52
C ALA A 99 -14.96 15.12 5.08
N ASN A 100 -13.65 15.03 4.90
CA ASN A 100 -13.06 14.73 3.60
C ASN A 100 -13.33 13.27 3.15
N GLU A 101 -13.33 12.31 4.08
CA GLU A 101 -13.74 10.93 3.80
C GLU A 101 -15.17 10.87 3.28
N GLU A 102 -16.11 11.56 3.95
CA GLU A 102 -17.50 11.61 3.52
C GLU A 102 -17.65 12.24 2.13
N TRP A 103 -16.98 13.37 1.89
CA TRP A 103 -16.97 14.02 0.59
C TRP A 103 -16.42 13.09 -0.49
N THR A 104 -15.27 12.44 -0.23
CA THR A 104 -14.65 11.50 -1.16
C THR A 104 -15.57 10.33 -1.50
N ALA A 105 -16.25 9.78 -0.50
CA ALA A 105 -17.21 8.68 -0.69
C ALA A 105 -18.41 9.11 -1.54
N ASN A 106 -18.92 10.34 -1.32
CA ASN A 106 -20.02 10.89 -2.12
C ASN A 106 -19.61 11.11 -3.59
N GLU A 107 -18.39 11.59 -3.85
CA GLU A 107 -17.84 11.75 -5.20
C GLU A 107 -17.68 10.41 -5.92
N LEU A 108 -17.17 9.39 -5.24
CA LEU A 108 -16.90 8.08 -5.80
C LEU A 108 -18.14 7.19 -5.97
N GLY A 109 -19.12 7.33 -5.08
CA GLY A 109 -20.32 6.49 -5.05
C GLY A 109 -20.00 5.00 -4.98
N ASP A 110 -20.93 4.19 -5.50
CA ASP A 110 -20.80 2.72 -5.51
C ASP A 110 -19.54 2.24 -6.25
N ALA A 111 -19.09 2.97 -7.25
CA ALA A 111 -17.90 2.60 -8.02
C ALA A 111 -16.61 2.64 -7.19
N GLY A 112 -16.52 3.52 -6.19
CA GLY A 112 -15.41 3.55 -5.22
C GLY A 112 -15.53 2.42 -4.21
N VAL A 113 -16.71 2.17 -3.70
CA VAL A 113 -16.99 1.06 -2.77
C VAL A 113 -16.61 -0.28 -3.41
N ASP A 114 -17.05 -0.53 -4.64
CA ASP A 114 -16.73 -1.76 -5.38
C ASP A 114 -15.23 -1.91 -5.59
N PHE A 115 -14.56 -0.80 -5.94
CA PHE A 115 -13.12 -0.81 -6.16
C PHE A 115 -12.36 -1.13 -4.88
N CYS A 116 -12.65 -0.45 -3.77
CA CYS A 116 -11.97 -0.66 -2.49
C CYS A 116 -12.29 -2.05 -1.89
N SER A 117 -13.51 -2.56 -2.07
CA SER A 117 -13.91 -3.88 -1.57
C SER A 117 -13.17 -5.03 -2.27
N ALA A 118 -12.74 -4.82 -3.51
CA ALA A 118 -11.96 -5.79 -4.28
C ALA A 118 -10.47 -5.81 -3.94
N MET A 119 -9.97 -4.83 -3.16
CA MET A 119 -8.58 -4.75 -2.77
C MET A 119 -8.19 -5.85 -1.77
N ARG A 120 -6.94 -6.27 -1.84
CA ARG A 120 -6.36 -7.26 -0.92
C ARG A 120 -5.85 -6.59 0.36
N ILE A 121 -5.75 -7.36 1.44
CA ILE A 121 -5.08 -6.89 2.68
C ILE A 121 -3.56 -6.98 2.55
N ALA A 122 -3.07 -7.98 1.83
CA ALA A 122 -1.66 -8.22 1.60
C ALA A 122 -1.46 -8.99 0.30
N TYR A 123 -0.24 -8.92 -0.23
CA TYR A 123 0.21 -9.77 -1.33
C TYR A 123 1.60 -10.30 -1.05
N ARG A 124 1.79 -11.57 -1.34
CA ARG A 124 3.08 -12.27 -1.16
C ARG A 124 3.53 -12.89 -2.45
N GLU A 125 4.82 -12.80 -2.71
CA GLU A 125 5.47 -13.48 -3.82
C GLU A 125 6.77 -14.13 -3.37
N ILE A 126 7.05 -15.33 -3.91
CA ILE A 126 8.31 -16.03 -3.70
C ILE A 126 9.05 -16.07 -5.03
N ILE A 127 10.27 -15.53 -5.03
CA ILE A 127 11.15 -15.43 -6.21
C ILE A 127 12.46 -16.15 -5.86
N GLY A 128 12.62 -17.36 -6.35
CA GLY A 128 13.73 -18.22 -5.95
C GLY A 128 13.70 -18.51 -4.45
N ASN A 129 14.70 -18.07 -3.70
CA ASN A 129 14.78 -18.17 -2.24
C ASN A 129 14.48 -16.85 -1.51
N THR A 130 13.86 -15.90 -2.20
CA THR A 130 13.45 -14.61 -1.63
C THR A 130 11.94 -14.54 -1.51
N LEU A 131 11.45 -14.21 -0.32
CA LEU A 131 10.05 -13.89 -0.08
C LEU A 131 9.87 -12.38 -0.01
N VAL A 132 8.93 -11.87 -0.81
CA VAL A 132 8.54 -10.46 -0.80
C VAL A 132 7.11 -10.35 -0.30
N GLU A 133 6.89 -9.57 0.73
CA GLU A 133 5.57 -9.26 1.32
C GLU A 133 5.21 -7.81 1.06
N PHE A 134 3.99 -7.58 0.65
CA PHE A 134 3.43 -6.26 0.38
C PHE A 134 2.18 -6.04 1.23
N THR A 135 2.15 -4.94 1.99
CA THR A 135 0.99 -4.49 2.77
C THR A 135 0.85 -2.98 2.67
N HIS A 136 -0.27 -2.40 3.12
CA HIS A 136 -0.32 -0.95 3.28
C HIS A 136 0.54 -0.51 4.48
N ALA A 137 0.23 -0.98 5.68
CA ALA A 137 1.08 -0.84 6.86
C ALA A 137 1.37 -2.23 7.46
N TRP A 138 0.44 -2.80 8.24
CA TRP A 138 0.62 -4.11 8.86
C TRP A 138 -0.67 -4.94 8.85
N TYR A 139 -0.98 -5.61 7.73
CA TYR A 139 -2.19 -6.44 7.57
C TYR A 139 -3.47 -5.69 7.99
N GLN A 140 -4.23 -6.22 8.98
CA GLN A 140 -5.44 -5.57 9.47
C GLN A 140 -5.20 -4.33 10.35
N ARG A 141 -3.97 -4.15 10.85
CA ARG A 141 -3.51 -2.92 11.48
C ARG A 141 -2.93 -2.01 10.40
N ASP A 142 -3.80 -1.51 9.53
CA ASP A 142 -3.43 -0.80 8.32
C ASP A 142 -3.07 0.69 8.54
N ASP A 143 -3.20 1.16 9.78
CA ASP A 143 -2.87 2.51 10.24
C ASP A 143 -1.58 2.59 11.08
N GLN A 144 -0.84 1.48 11.22
CA GLN A 144 0.41 1.43 11.97
C GLN A 144 1.40 0.46 11.34
N PRO A 145 2.55 0.92 10.86
CA PRO A 145 3.60 0.05 10.37
C PRO A 145 4.19 -0.79 11.50
N PRO A 146 4.76 -1.96 11.20
CA PRO A 146 5.40 -2.77 12.21
C PRO A 146 6.66 -2.09 12.75
N SER A 147 6.94 -2.32 14.02
CA SER A 147 8.29 -2.14 14.55
C SER A 147 9.25 -3.17 13.94
N MET A 148 10.55 -2.92 14.00
CA MET A 148 11.54 -3.88 13.52
C MET A 148 11.44 -5.23 14.27
N ASP A 149 11.12 -5.22 15.55
CA ASP A 149 10.99 -6.45 16.33
C ASP A 149 9.74 -7.27 15.93
N GLU A 150 8.63 -6.62 15.63
CA GLU A 150 7.42 -7.28 15.08
C GLU A 150 7.71 -7.86 13.69
N ALA A 151 8.40 -7.12 12.84
CA ALA A 151 8.77 -7.58 11.49
C ALA A 151 9.72 -8.79 11.56
N LEU A 152 10.68 -8.79 12.49
CA LEU A 152 11.57 -9.94 12.71
C LEU A 152 10.84 -11.15 13.30
N ALA A 153 9.89 -10.93 14.23
CA ALA A 153 9.06 -12.01 14.75
C ALA A 153 8.20 -12.63 13.64
N TRP A 154 7.62 -11.81 12.76
CA TRP A 154 6.92 -12.26 11.57
C TRP A 154 7.84 -13.09 10.65
N ARG A 155 9.04 -12.58 10.32
CA ARG A 155 10.04 -13.31 9.53
C ARG A 155 10.33 -14.69 10.13
N ASN A 156 10.57 -14.77 11.43
CA ASN A 156 10.87 -16.03 12.10
C ASN A 156 9.70 -17.01 12.02
N HIS A 157 8.47 -16.52 12.13
CA HIS A 157 7.27 -17.35 11.97
C HIS A 157 7.15 -17.88 10.54
N VAL A 158 7.37 -17.02 9.53
CA VAL A 158 7.32 -17.41 8.12
C VAL A 158 8.44 -18.39 7.76
N ALA A 159 9.63 -18.23 8.32
CA ALA A 159 10.77 -19.11 8.10
C ALA A 159 10.53 -20.55 8.57
N VAL A 160 9.67 -20.77 9.56
CA VAL A 160 9.27 -22.13 9.99
C VAL A 160 8.43 -22.81 8.90
N ALA A 161 7.54 -22.07 8.23
CA ALA A 161 6.69 -22.61 7.18
C ALA A 161 7.43 -22.72 5.82
N HIS A 162 8.45 -21.91 5.62
CA HIS A 162 9.21 -21.77 4.38
C HIS A 162 10.72 -21.86 4.64
N PRO A 163 11.25 -23.03 5.01
CA PRO A 163 12.68 -23.19 5.35
C PRO A 163 13.63 -22.99 4.16
N GLU A 164 13.11 -23.01 2.94
CA GLU A 164 13.84 -22.74 1.70
C GLU A 164 14.12 -21.24 1.47
N ILE A 165 13.45 -20.36 2.21
CA ILE A 165 13.62 -18.89 2.06
C ILE A 165 14.83 -18.41 2.84
N GLU A 166 15.73 -17.75 2.14
CA GLU A 166 16.97 -17.19 2.70
C GLU A 166 16.91 -15.67 2.89
N GLN A 167 16.06 -14.99 2.09
CA GLN A 167 15.90 -13.54 2.14
C GLN A 167 14.43 -13.15 2.27
N TYR A 168 14.17 -12.15 3.11
CA TYR A 168 12.82 -11.63 3.36
C TYR A 168 12.81 -10.13 3.09
N ILE A 169 11.85 -9.69 2.29
CA ILE A 169 11.64 -8.28 1.94
C ILE A 169 10.21 -7.92 2.30
N PHE A 170 10.06 -6.89 3.11
CA PHE A 170 8.77 -6.37 3.53
C PHE A 170 8.61 -4.95 2.99
N ILE A 171 7.59 -4.75 2.15
CA ILE A 171 7.32 -3.48 1.48
C ILE A 171 5.96 -2.97 1.96
N HIS A 172 5.95 -1.74 2.46
CA HIS A 172 4.73 -1.10 2.96
C HIS A 172 4.66 0.39 2.60
N GLY A 173 3.47 0.98 2.63
CA GLY A 173 3.17 2.41 2.45
C GLY A 173 2.93 3.12 3.77
N HIS A 174 1.90 3.98 3.83
CA HIS A 174 1.31 4.64 4.99
C HIS A 174 2.15 5.77 5.61
N VAL A 175 3.43 5.58 5.84
CA VAL A 175 4.24 6.54 6.64
C VAL A 175 4.67 7.80 5.90
N HIS A 176 4.45 7.89 4.58
CA HIS A 176 4.80 9.02 3.69
C HIS A 176 6.27 9.49 3.81
N ILE A 177 7.14 8.69 4.39
CA ILE A 177 8.57 8.98 4.57
C ILE A 177 9.36 7.80 4.03
N PRO A 178 10.31 8.01 3.11
CA PRO A 178 11.19 6.95 2.64
C PRO A 178 11.96 6.34 3.81
N ARG A 179 11.87 5.03 3.92
CA ARG A 179 12.57 4.25 4.94
C ARG A 179 13.22 3.07 4.26
N ASN A 180 14.45 2.78 4.58
CA ASN A 180 15.11 1.56 4.15
C ASN A 180 15.91 1.03 5.34
N GLU A 181 15.39 -0.03 5.95
CA GLU A 181 16.01 -0.66 7.09
C GLU A 181 16.37 -2.09 6.74
N THR A 182 17.61 -2.43 7.00
CA THR A 182 18.13 -3.78 6.80
C THR A 182 18.64 -4.33 8.12
N LYS A 183 18.19 -5.51 8.48
CA LYS A 183 18.71 -6.26 9.62
C LYS A 183 18.83 -7.74 9.23
N GLU A 184 20.03 -8.29 9.33
CA GLU A 184 20.34 -9.64 8.87
C GLU A 184 19.91 -9.86 7.40
N ASN A 185 19.07 -10.84 7.12
CA ASN A 185 18.48 -11.16 5.81
C ASN A 185 17.07 -10.55 5.61
N PHE A 186 16.71 -9.54 6.39
CA PHE A 186 15.45 -8.85 6.31
C PHE A 186 15.64 -7.40 5.87
N ILE A 187 14.84 -6.96 4.91
CA ILE A 187 14.83 -5.60 4.38
C ILE A 187 13.41 -5.05 4.52
N ALA A 188 13.25 -3.91 5.17
CA ALA A 188 12.00 -3.14 5.21
C ALA A 188 12.14 -1.90 4.32
N CYS A 189 11.27 -1.79 3.34
CA CYS A 189 11.19 -0.65 2.43
C CYS A 189 9.79 -0.07 2.48
N PRO A 190 9.58 1.05 3.14
CA PRO A 190 8.42 1.88 2.87
C PRO A 190 8.69 2.77 1.68
N SER A 191 7.65 3.13 0.99
CA SER A 191 7.81 3.72 -0.31
C SER A 191 7.27 5.13 -0.41
N HIS A 192 7.92 5.88 -1.22
CA HIS A 192 7.32 6.70 -2.27
C HIS A 192 7.40 5.90 -3.56
N ILE A 193 6.78 6.39 -4.65
CA ILE A 193 6.83 5.75 -5.96
C ILE A 193 8.24 5.23 -6.24
N SER A 194 8.40 3.94 -6.28
CA SER A 194 9.69 3.29 -6.48
C SER A 194 9.57 2.15 -7.47
N VAL A 195 10.59 1.99 -8.28
CA VAL A 195 10.77 0.78 -9.06
C VAL A 195 11.73 -0.13 -8.29
N PHE A 196 11.22 -1.25 -7.84
CA PHE A 196 11.97 -2.25 -7.10
C PHE A 196 12.22 -3.48 -7.97
N SER A 197 13.47 -3.89 -8.09
CA SER A 197 13.86 -5.11 -8.79
C SER A 197 14.45 -6.12 -7.81
N CYS A 198 13.76 -7.23 -7.65
CA CYS A 198 14.29 -8.38 -6.94
C CYS A 198 15.03 -9.29 -7.94
N ARG A 199 16.32 -9.51 -7.70
CA ARG A 199 17.14 -10.42 -8.51
C ARG A 199 17.63 -11.58 -7.65
N TYR A 200 17.29 -12.78 -8.06
CA TYR A 200 17.89 -13.98 -7.51
C TYR A 200 19.22 -14.27 -8.20
N SER A 201 20.32 -14.30 -7.45
CA SER A 201 21.59 -14.84 -7.92
C SER A 201 21.84 -16.19 -7.26
N ARG A 202 21.82 -17.29 -8.00
CA ARG A 202 22.45 -18.54 -7.50
C ARG A 202 23.93 -18.27 -7.28
N ARG A 203 24.38 -18.43 -6.06
CA ARG A 203 25.81 -18.59 -5.79
C ARG A 203 26.22 -20.04 -6.03
#